data_0658756c354cd2656c506d4d1e304f74
#
_entry.id   0658756c354cd2656c506d4d1e304f74
#
_cell.length_a   1.000
_cell.length_b   1.000
_cell.length_c   1.000
_cell.angle_alpha   90.00
_cell.angle_beta   90.00
_cell.angle_gamma   90.00
#
_symmetry.space_group_name_H-M   'P 1'
#
loop_
_entity.id
_entity.type
_entity.pdbx_description
1 polymer ?
#
loop_
_entity_poly.entity_id
_entity_poly.type
_entity_poly.pdbx_seq_one_letter_code
_entity_poly.pdbx_strand_id
1 'polypeptide(L)'
;MKLGFIGTGNISSDVITGICRSNLKFKQIIISPRNKKKAKKLEKEFKKVKIAKNNQEVVNKSDWIFIGVLPKVANQILPNLNFRKNQTVVSFVATLNLSNLKKKINCKVNLVRAIPMPPISLGLGPVIMCPPNKKVKNFFNKLGTSVEIKNEKLSNNFWAISGTMAAFYETLKILSDWLVKKKTERKKAQEYVTSLYFALAGLALENSDKNMKKFVSDSQTPGGLNWQGVNQLRKAGYYKLLQSSLNNLLKRLNKS
;
A
#
# COMPACT_ATOMS: atom_id res chain seq x y z
N MET A 1 15.60 -9.81 -13.99
CA MET A 1 16.14 -8.89 -12.96
C MET A 1 16.26 -9.62 -11.63
N LYS A 2 17.22 -9.23 -10.79
CA LYS A 2 17.37 -9.68 -9.40
C LYS A 2 16.85 -8.58 -8.48
N LEU A 3 16.04 -8.96 -7.48
CA LEU A 3 15.40 -8.05 -6.55
C LEU A 3 16.05 -8.19 -5.17
N GLY A 4 16.37 -7.09 -4.53
CA GLY A 4 16.96 -7.06 -3.19
C GLY A 4 16.07 -6.36 -2.19
N PHE A 5 15.92 -6.90 -1.00
CA PHE A 5 15.14 -6.27 0.06
C PHE A 5 15.99 -6.00 1.29
N ILE A 6 16.21 -4.72 1.58
CA ILE A 6 16.83 -4.26 2.81
C ILE A 6 15.73 -4.06 3.85
N GLY A 7 15.65 -5.00 4.79
CA GLY A 7 14.57 -5.12 5.76
C GLY A 7 13.53 -6.17 5.35
N THR A 8 13.25 -7.07 6.28
CA THR A 8 12.24 -8.14 6.17
C THR A 8 11.11 -7.92 7.19
N GLY A 9 10.63 -6.67 7.25
CA GLY A 9 9.46 -6.28 8.05
C GLY A 9 8.14 -6.78 7.42
N ASN A 10 6.99 -6.37 8.00
CA ASN A 10 5.66 -6.77 7.49
C ASN A 10 5.51 -6.39 6.02
N ILE A 11 5.67 -5.10 5.69
CA ILE A 11 5.44 -4.62 4.33
C ILE A 11 6.38 -5.25 3.29
N SER A 12 7.65 -5.46 3.63
CA SER A 12 8.57 -6.16 2.72
C SER A 12 8.14 -7.61 2.51
N SER A 13 7.68 -8.28 3.56
CA SER A 13 7.16 -9.66 3.46
C SER A 13 5.92 -9.73 2.58
N ASP A 14 5.00 -8.77 2.72
CA ASP A 14 3.78 -8.68 1.92
C ASP A 14 4.09 -8.43 0.45
N VAL A 15 5.02 -7.50 0.15
CA VAL A 15 5.48 -7.24 -1.23
C VAL A 15 6.18 -8.47 -1.82
N ILE A 16 7.06 -9.14 -1.08
CA ILE A 16 7.74 -10.37 -1.54
C ILE A 16 6.71 -11.46 -1.84
N THR A 17 5.73 -11.66 -0.96
CA THR A 17 4.64 -12.62 -1.16
C THR A 17 3.85 -12.28 -2.42
N GLY A 18 3.46 -11.02 -2.61
CA GLY A 18 2.77 -10.56 -3.81
C GLY A 18 3.59 -10.81 -5.08
N ILE A 19 4.89 -10.49 -5.07
CA ILE A 19 5.79 -10.75 -6.21
C ILE A 19 5.83 -12.24 -6.54
N CYS A 20 6.00 -13.10 -5.53
CA CYS A 20 6.14 -14.54 -5.73
C CYS A 20 4.84 -15.20 -6.21
N ARG A 21 3.69 -14.62 -5.90
CA ARG A 21 2.36 -15.11 -6.33
C ARG A 21 1.88 -14.50 -7.64
N SER A 22 2.52 -13.43 -8.11
CA SER A 22 2.17 -12.75 -9.36
C SER A 22 2.86 -13.37 -10.58
N ASN A 23 2.50 -12.89 -11.77
CA ASN A 23 3.16 -13.23 -13.06
C ASN A 23 4.40 -12.36 -13.34
N LEU A 24 4.96 -11.69 -12.34
CA LEU A 24 6.21 -10.96 -12.51
C LEU A 24 7.37 -11.91 -12.85
N LYS A 25 8.10 -11.58 -13.91
CA LYS A 25 9.31 -12.34 -14.30
C LYS A 25 10.52 -11.78 -13.57
N PHE A 26 11.08 -12.54 -12.65
CA PHE A 26 12.31 -12.22 -11.91
C PHE A 26 13.20 -13.47 -11.79
N LYS A 27 14.51 -13.26 -11.63
CA LYS A 27 15.46 -14.38 -11.46
C LYS A 27 15.50 -14.84 -10.00
N GLN A 28 15.65 -13.91 -9.06
CA GLN A 28 15.85 -14.18 -7.65
C GLN A 28 15.45 -12.98 -6.81
N ILE A 29 15.05 -13.23 -5.57
CA ILE A 29 14.86 -12.23 -4.52
C ILE A 29 15.90 -12.48 -3.42
N ILE A 30 16.68 -11.47 -3.09
CA ILE A 30 17.73 -11.51 -2.07
C ILE A 30 17.30 -10.62 -0.91
N ILE A 31 17.21 -11.19 0.29
CA ILE A 31 16.65 -10.52 1.46
C ILE A 31 17.66 -10.37 2.58
N SER A 32 17.57 -9.29 3.35
CA SER A 32 18.45 -9.05 4.49
C SER A 32 18.18 -10.02 5.65
N PRO A 33 19.21 -10.39 6.45
CA PRO A 33 19.11 -11.46 7.45
C PRO A 33 18.53 -11.01 8.80
N ARG A 34 18.35 -9.71 9.06
CA ARG A 34 18.09 -9.16 10.40
C ARG A 34 16.89 -9.79 11.11
N ASN A 35 15.76 -9.91 10.43
CA ASN A 35 14.58 -10.59 10.97
C ASN A 35 14.63 -12.08 10.62
N LYS A 36 15.42 -12.83 11.37
CA LYS A 36 15.69 -14.26 11.12
C LYS A 36 14.42 -15.09 10.94
N LYS A 37 13.40 -14.88 11.80
CA LYS A 37 12.13 -15.64 11.75
C LYS A 37 11.38 -15.42 10.41
N LYS A 38 11.20 -14.17 10.01
CA LYS A 38 10.51 -13.84 8.74
C LYS A 38 11.33 -14.20 7.52
N ALA A 39 12.65 -13.95 7.57
CA ALA A 39 13.54 -14.30 6.47
C ALA A 39 13.53 -15.81 6.19
N LYS A 40 13.67 -16.67 7.22
CA LYS A 40 13.57 -18.12 7.09
C LYS A 40 12.21 -18.58 6.59
N LYS A 41 11.10 -17.95 7.05
CA LYS A 41 9.76 -18.27 6.55
C LYS A 41 9.65 -18.02 5.04
N LEU A 42 10.07 -16.85 4.57
CA LEU A 42 10.02 -16.47 3.15
C LEU A 42 10.92 -17.38 2.29
N GLU A 43 12.13 -17.69 2.75
CA GLU A 43 13.05 -18.58 2.02
C GLU A 43 12.50 -20.00 1.91
N LYS A 44 11.84 -20.51 2.97
CA LYS A 44 11.18 -21.83 2.98
C LYS A 44 9.96 -21.86 2.05
N GLU A 45 9.16 -20.79 2.06
CA GLU A 45 7.93 -20.70 1.26
C GLU A 45 8.21 -20.50 -0.23
N PHE A 46 9.25 -19.76 -0.59
CA PHE A 46 9.52 -19.36 -1.98
C PHE A 46 10.93 -19.75 -2.45
N LYS A 47 11.04 -20.73 -3.34
CA LYS A 47 12.31 -21.27 -3.88
C LYS A 47 13.28 -20.21 -4.44
N LYS A 48 12.73 -19.09 -4.97
CA LYS A 48 13.52 -17.99 -5.56
C LYS A 48 13.96 -16.95 -4.54
N VAL A 49 13.56 -17.05 -3.27
CA VAL A 49 14.01 -16.16 -2.18
C VAL A 49 15.24 -16.74 -1.50
N LYS A 50 16.26 -15.89 -1.30
CA LYS A 50 17.51 -16.27 -0.63
C LYS A 50 17.92 -15.24 0.38
N ILE A 51 18.38 -15.70 1.56
CA ILE A 51 18.87 -14.83 2.63
C ILE A 51 20.32 -14.45 2.35
N ALA A 52 20.64 -13.16 2.36
CA ALA A 52 22.00 -12.63 2.26
C ALA A 52 22.74 -12.71 3.61
N LYS A 53 24.07 -12.65 3.58
CA LYS A 53 24.91 -12.56 4.78
C LYS A 53 24.73 -11.21 5.49
N ASN A 54 24.58 -10.13 4.73
CA ASN A 54 24.39 -8.75 5.21
C ASN A 54 23.68 -7.87 4.17
N ASN A 55 23.42 -6.60 4.51
CA ASN A 55 22.75 -5.66 3.62
C ASN A 55 23.59 -5.27 2.39
N GLN A 56 24.92 -5.25 2.51
CA GLN A 56 25.80 -4.95 1.36
C GLN A 56 25.73 -6.04 0.31
N GLU A 57 25.63 -7.29 0.71
CA GLU A 57 25.42 -8.41 -0.22
C GLU A 57 24.08 -8.31 -0.97
N VAL A 58 23.02 -7.82 -0.28
CA VAL A 58 21.74 -7.52 -0.95
C VAL A 58 21.94 -6.50 -2.05
N VAL A 59 22.65 -5.39 -1.75
CA VAL A 59 22.95 -4.35 -2.75
C VAL A 59 23.77 -4.88 -3.90
N ASN A 60 24.85 -5.64 -3.61
CA ASN A 60 25.78 -6.13 -4.62
C ASN A 60 25.14 -7.11 -5.62
N LYS A 61 24.21 -7.94 -5.15
CA LYS A 61 23.60 -9.01 -5.96
C LYS A 61 22.30 -8.61 -6.66
N SER A 62 21.80 -7.37 -6.47
CA SER A 62 20.47 -6.95 -6.95
C SER A 62 20.53 -5.84 -7.98
N ASP A 63 19.59 -5.86 -8.92
CA ASP A 63 19.38 -4.80 -9.91
C ASP A 63 18.41 -3.74 -9.34
N TRP A 64 17.39 -4.21 -8.62
CA TRP A 64 16.42 -3.39 -7.91
C TRP A 64 16.54 -3.63 -6.42
N ILE A 65 16.55 -2.54 -5.64
CA ILE A 65 16.70 -2.59 -4.18
C ILE A 65 15.51 -1.91 -3.53
N PHE A 66 14.79 -2.67 -2.71
CA PHE A 66 13.67 -2.19 -1.93
C PHE A 66 14.09 -1.94 -0.49
N ILE A 67 13.90 -0.71 0.00
CA ILE A 67 14.26 -0.28 1.35
C ILE A 67 12.99 -0.33 2.21
N GLY A 68 12.83 -1.37 3.01
CA GLY A 68 11.66 -1.61 3.87
C GLY A 68 12.03 -1.74 5.35
N VAL A 69 12.77 -0.76 5.87
CA VAL A 69 13.18 -0.66 7.29
C VAL A 69 12.53 0.54 7.97
N LEU A 70 12.54 0.56 9.30
CA LEU A 70 12.11 1.72 10.07
C LEU A 70 13.00 2.96 9.77
N PRO A 71 12.46 4.19 9.83
CA PRO A 71 13.20 5.42 9.50
C PRO A 71 14.51 5.56 10.26
N LYS A 72 14.51 5.29 11.57
CA LYS A 72 15.71 5.31 12.41
C LYS A 72 16.79 4.34 11.89
N VAL A 73 16.37 3.14 11.49
CA VAL A 73 17.27 2.12 10.93
C VAL A 73 17.80 2.55 9.56
N ALA A 74 16.94 3.10 8.68
CA ALA A 74 17.37 3.61 7.39
C ALA A 74 18.45 4.69 7.54
N ASN A 75 18.28 5.60 8.48
CA ASN A 75 19.27 6.65 8.78
C ASN A 75 20.65 6.10 9.16
N GLN A 76 20.67 4.97 9.84
CA GLN A 76 21.93 4.33 10.31
C GLN A 76 22.62 3.51 9.21
N ILE A 77 21.84 2.78 8.41
CA ILE A 77 22.43 1.78 7.49
C ILE A 77 22.70 2.31 6.09
N LEU A 78 21.86 3.22 5.56
CA LEU A 78 21.98 3.67 4.17
C LEU A 78 23.32 4.37 3.87
N PRO A 79 23.87 5.23 4.74
CA PRO A 79 25.16 5.89 4.49
C PRO A 79 26.35 4.91 4.39
N ASN A 80 26.22 3.71 4.96
CA ASN A 80 27.27 2.68 4.99
C ASN A 80 27.11 1.64 3.88
N LEU A 81 26.19 1.85 2.92
CA LEU A 81 25.95 0.92 1.81
C LEU A 81 26.44 1.51 0.49
N ASN A 82 27.25 0.73 -0.21
CA ASN A 82 27.82 1.09 -1.52
C ASN A 82 26.85 0.67 -2.63
N PHE A 83 26.01 1.60 -3.06
CA PHE A 83 25.14 1.40 -4.21
C PHE A 83 25.92 1.55 -5.53
N ARG A 84 25.41 0.94 -6.60
CA ARG A 84 26.00 1.07 -7.94
C ARG A 84 25.17 2.03 -8.81
N LYS A 85 25.82 2.74 -9.70
CA LYS A 85 25.15 3.57 -10.72
C LYS A 85 24.10 2.73 -11.46
N ASN A 86 22.98 3.38 -11.82
CA ASN A 86 21.87 2.79 -12.57
C ASN A 86 21.06 1.70 -11.84
N GLN A 87 21.35 1.35 -10.59
CA GLN A 87 20.42 0.54 -9.82
C GLN A 87 19.09 1.29 -9.64
N THR A 88 17.99 0.55 -9.60
CA THR A 88 16.70 1.11 -9.18
C THR A 88 16.52 0.91 -7.68
N VAL A 89 16.39 2.00 -6.95
CA VAL A 89 16.17 1.97 -5.50
C VAL A 89 14.75 2.44 -5.22
N VAL A 90 13.96 1.59 -4.58
CA VAL A 90 12.57 1.85 -4.22
C VAL A 90 12.46 1.90 -2.70
N SER A 91 12.11 3.05 -2.16
CA SER A 91 11.95 3.22 -0.70
C SER A 91 10.49 3.07 -0.28
N PHE A 92 10.24 2.21 0.70
CA PHE A 92 8.96 2.06 1.40
C PHE A 92 8.90 2.91 2.69
N VAL A 93 9.97 3.68 2.97
CA VAL A 93 10.07 4.47 4.20
C VAL A 93 9.27 5.75 4.06
N ALA A 94 8.06 5.76 4.62
CA ALA A 94 7.09 6.84 4.45
C ALA A 94 7.59 8.22 4.93
N THR A 95 8.34 8.26 6.01
CA THR A 95 8.81 9.51 6.66
C THR A 95 10.16 10.03 6.13
N LEU A 96 10.83 9.30 5.23
CA LEU A 96 12.04 9.80 4.58
C LEU A 96 11.72 10.33 3.18
N ASN A 97 11.87 11.64 3.00
CA ASN A 97 11.66 12.27 1.71
C ASN A 97 12.80 11.97 0.72
N LEU A 98 12.56 12.24 -0.56
CA LEU A 98 13.49 11.97 -1.65
C LEU A 98 14.85 12.68 -1.47
N SER A 99 14.83 13.92 -0.96
CA SER A 99 16.06 14.69 -0.73
C SER A 99 16.94 14.01 0.31
N ASN A 100 16.36 13.61 1.45
CA ASN A 100 17.07 12.90 2.50
C ASN A 100 17.57 11.52 2.05
N LEU A 101 16.78 10.80 1.26
CA LEU A 101 17.17 9.51 0.69
C LEU A 101 18.35 9.66 -0.27
N LYS A 102 18.33 10.68 -1.16
CA LYS A 102 19.43 10.96 -2.09
C LYS A 102 20.75 11.24 -1.36
N LYS A 103 20.70 12.07 -0.30
CA LYS A 103 21.89 12.36 0.51
C LYS A 103 22.47 11.11 1.17
N LYS A 104 21.62 10.18 1.64
CA LYS A 104 22.05 8.97 2.33
C LYS A 104 22.56 7.87 1.40
N ILE A 105 22.01 7.78 0.19
CA ILE A 105 22.43 6.77 -0.80
C ILE A 105 23.76 7.15 -1.45
N ASN A 106 24.10 8.43 -1.51
CA ASN A 106 25.36 8.97 -2.04
C ASN A 106 25.84 8.32 -3.35
N CYS A 107 24.91 7.99 -4.24
CA CYS A 107 25.16 7.39 -5.54
C CYS A 107 24.07 7.78 -6.52
N LYS A 108 24.40 7.96 -7.80
CA LYS A 108 23.42 8.24 -8.85
C LYS A 108 22.63 6.97 -9.20
N VAL A 109 21.50 6.78 -8.52
CA VAL A 109 20.56 5.66 -8.72
C VAL A 109 19.22 6.17 -9.27
N ASN A 110 18.40 5.28 -9.81
CA ASN A 110 17.00 5.57 -10.13
C ASN A 110 16.18 5.44 -8.83
N LEU A 111 16.00 6.57 -8.11
CA LEU A 111 15.34 6.57 -6.81
C LEU A 111 13.86 6.90 -6.94
N VAL A 112 13.01 6.03 -6.38
CA VAL A 112 11.56 6.21 -6.27
C VAL A 112 11.12 5.91 -4.84
N ARG A 113 10.24 6.72 -4.27
CA ARG A 113 9.46 6.31 -3.10
C ARG A 113 8.20 5.63 -3.60
N ALA A 114 7.91 4.45 -3.08
CA ALA A 114 6.67 3.73 -3.35
C ALA A 114 6.16 3.17 -2.03
N ILE A 115 4.95 3.53 -1.64
CA ILE A 115 4.39 3.17 -0.33
C ILE A 115 3.25 2.18 -0.56
N PRO A 116 3.55 0.88 -0.56
CA PRO A 116 2.54 -0.17 -0.65
C PRO A 116 1.81 -0.35 0.67
N MET A 117 0.64 -0.99 0.60
CA MET A 117 -0.16 -1.38 1.75
C MET A 117 -0.21 -2.92 1.89
N PRO A 118 -0.52 -3.47 3.08
CA PRO A 118 -0.52 -4.92 3.31
C PRO A 118 -1.30 -5.77 2.31
N PRO A 119 -2.45 -5.34 1.74
CA PRO A 119 -3.17 -6.10 0.72
C PRO A 119 -2.39 -6.40 -0.55
N ILE A 120 -1.21 -5.78 -0.75
CA ILE A 120 -0.31 -6.06 -1.88
C ILE A 120 0.12 -7.54 -1.94
N SER A 121 0.11 -8.25 -0.82
CA SER A 121 0.34 -9.70 -0.78
C SER A 121 -0.72 -10.51 -1.53
N LEU A 122 -1.89 -9.93 -1.76
CA LEU A 122 -3.02 -10.48 -2.52
C LEU A 122 -3.12 -9.89 -3.94
N GLY A 123 -2.18 -9.06 -4.35
CA GLY A 123 -2.26 -8.34 -5.63
C GLY A 123 -3.25 -7.15 -5.60
N LEU A 124 -3.53 -6.60 -4.41
CA LEU A 124 -4.54 -5.57 -4.20
C LEU A 124 -3.95 -4.33 -3.51
N GLY A 125 -4.67 -3.22 -3.63
CA GLY A 125 -4.40 -1.98 -2.92
C GLY A 125 -3.57 -0.97 -3.69
N PRO A 126 -3.61 0.31 -3.27
CA PRO A 126 -2.88 1.37 -3.92
C PRO A 126 -1.40 1.36 -3.53
N VAL A 127 -0.55 1.75 -4.47
CA VAL A 127 0.87 2.06 -4.25
C VAL A 127 1.12 3.49 -4.71
N ILE A 128 1.26 4.41 -3.77
CA ILE A 128 1.59 5.80 -4.08
C ILE A 128 3.06 5.88 -4.44
N MET A 129 3.38 6.53 -5.55
CA MET A 129 4.74 6.62 -6.07
C MET A 129 5.16 8.07 -6.36
N CYS A 130 6.38 8.43 -5.97
CA CYS A 130 7.02 9.70 -6.26
C CYS A 130 8.54 9.52 -6.43
N PRO A 131 9.19 10.12 -7.44
CA PRO A 131 8.58 10.75 -8.62
C PRO A 131 7.96 9.71 -9.57
N PRO A 132 7.19 10.13 -10.58
CA PRO A 132 6.70 9.24 -11.63
C PRO A 132 7.84 8.45 -12.28
N ASN A 133 7.64 7.12 -12.44
CA ASN A 133 8.63 6.25 -13.06
C ASN A 133 7.95 5.08 -13.77
N LYS A 134 7.94 5.07 -15.08
CA LYS A 134 7.24 4.08 -15.92
C LYS A 134 7.62 2.63 -15.59
N LYS A 135 8.91 2.34 -15.33
CA LYS A 135 9.36 0.98 -15.02
C LYS A 135 8.83 0.51 -13.67
N VAL A 136 8.91 1.38 -12.65
CA VAL A 136 8.42 1.09 -11.29
C VAL A 136 6.89 1.01 -11.26
N LYS A 137 6.19 1.87 -12.00
CA LYS A 137 4.74 1.81 -12.21
C LYS A 137 4.32 0.46 -12.78
N ASN A 138 4.93 0.04 -13.89
CA ASN A 138 4.60 -1.23 -14.54
C ASN A 138 4.88 -2.43 -13.63
N PHE A 139 5.88 -2.34 -12.76
CA PHE A 139 6.18 -3.36 -11.77
C PHE A 139 5.05 -3.45 -10.73
N PHE A 140 4.68 -2.34 -10.10
CA PHE A 140 3.65 -2.34 -9.06
C PHE A 140 2.23 -2.56 -9.59
N ASN A 141 1.95 -2.23 -10.85
CA ASN A 141 0.65 -2.57 -11.50
C ASN A 141 0.43 -4.08 -11.67
N LYS A 142 1.46 -4.91 -11.45
CA LYS A 142 1.30 -6.37 -11.35
C LYS A 142 0.99 -6.84 -9.92
N LEU A 143 1.04 -5.92 -8.95
CA LEU A 143 0.89 -6.19 -7.52
C LEU A 143 -0.26 -5.40 -6.88
N GLY A 144 -0.88 -4.48 -7.63
CA GLY A 144 -1.93 -3.59 -7.15
C GLY A 144 -2.13 -2.42 -8.11
N THR A 145 -2.58 -1.29 -7.61
CA THR A 145 -2.84 -0.08 -8.40
C THR A 145 -1.79 0.99 -8.10
N SER A 146 -0.95 1.33 -9.08
CA SER A 146 0.05 2.40 -8.91
C SER A 146 -0.56 3.78 -9.09
N VAL A 147 -0.37 4.65 -8.10
CA VAL A 147 -0.80 6.06 -8.13
C VAL A 147 0.43 6.95 -8.13
N GLU A 148 0.75 7.54 -9.29
CA GLU A 148 1.91 8.43 -9.44
C GLU A 148 1.59 9.85 -9.04
N ILE A 149 2.43 10.45 -8.21
CA ILE A 149 2.36 11.87 -7.85
C ILE A 149 3.67 12.59 -8.24
N LYS A 150 3.55 13.77 -8.83
CA LYS A 150 4.71 14.60 -9.22
C LYS A 150 5.32 15.33 -8.03
N ASN A 151 4.49 15.73 -7.08
CA ASN A 151 4.90 16.48 -5.90
C ASN A 151 4.80 15.61 -4.65
N GLU A 152 5.95 15.33 -4.04
CA GLU A 152 6.05 14.50 -2.84
C GLU A 152 5.25 15.04 -1.65
N LYS A 153 5.06 16.37 -1.55
CA LYS A 153 4.27 17.01 -0.48
C LYS A 153 2.80 16.55 -0.50
N LEU A 154 2.29 16.10 -1.64
CA LEU A 154 0.93 15.56 -1.75
C LEU A 154 0.76 14.20 -1.08
N SER A 155 1.85 13.49 -0.72
CA SER A 155 1.77 12.17 -0.09
C SER A 155 0.93 12.16 1.17
N ASN A 156 0.99 13.23 1.99
CA ASN A 156 0.24 13.32 3.24
C ASN A 156 -1.28 13.28 3.02
N ASN A 157 -1.77 13.81 1.89
CA ASN A 157 -3.19 13.77 1.55
C ASN A 157 -3.67 12.32 1.37
N PHE A 158 -2.89 11.50 0.68
CA PHE A 158 -3.19 10.07 0.50
C PHE A 158 -3.06 9.29 1.80
N TRP A 159 -2.10 9.64 2.65
CA TRP A 159 -1.94 8.97 3.96
C TRP A 159 -3.06 9.32 4.92
N ALA A 160 -3.63 10.52 4.84
CA ALA A 160 -4.83 10.85 5.60
C ALA A 160 -6.00 9.91 5.24
N ILE A 161 -6.20 9.61 3.94
CA ILE A 161 -7.18 8.61 3.50
C ILE A 161 -6.85 7.24 4.07
N SER A 162 -5.58 6.81 4.02
CA SER A 162 -5.16 5.52 4.59
C SER A 162 -5.41 5.43 6.11
N GLY A 163 -5.47 6.56 6.81
CA GLY A 163 -5.83 6.64 8.22
C GLY A 163 -7.27 6.24 8.54
N THR A 164 -8.13 6.07 7.52
CA THR A 164 -9.53 5.65 7.69
C THR A 164 -9.74 4.14 7.65
N MET A 165 -8.69 3.33 7.52
CA MET A 165 -8.81 1.86 7.41
C MET A 165 -9.58 1.23 8.57
N ALA A 166 -9.31 1.65 9.81
CA ALA A 166 -10.02 1.12 10.97
C ALA A 166 -11.51 1.50 10.95
N ALA A 167 -11.83 2.72 10.54
CA ALA A 167 -13.22 3.17 10.37
C ALA A 167 -13.96 2.38 9.28
N PHE A 168 -13.28 2.00 8.21
CA PHE A 168 -13.82 1.11 7.19
C PHE A 168 -14.18 -0.27 7.77
N TYR A 169 -13.27 -0.90 8.53
CA TYR A 169 -13.56 -2.18 9.18
C TYR A 169 -14.66 -2.07 10.23
N GLU A 170 -14.74 -0.95 10.97
CA GLU A 170 -15.86 -0.71 11.90
C GLU A 170 -17.20 -0.62 11.17
N THR A 171 -17.23 0.01 9.98
CA THR A 171 -18.42 0.01 9.12
C THR A 171 -18.84 -1.41 8.73
N LEU A 172 -17.91 -2.24 8.24
CA LEU A 172 -18.21 -3.64 7.89
C LEU A 172 -18.71 -4.42 9.11
N LYS A 173 -18.12 -4.18 10.27
CA LYS A 173 -18.54 -4.80 11.53
C LYS A 173 -19.97 -4.41 11.90
N ILE A 174 -20.31 -3.12 11.89
CA ILE A 174 -21.66 -2.62 12.22
C ILE A 174 -22.71 -3.25 11.31
N LEU A 175 -22.46 -3.30 10.00
CA LEU A 175 -23.38 -3.88 9.03
C LEU A 175 -23.56 -5.40 9.23
N SER A 176 -22.46 -6.10 9.50
CA SER A 176 -22.50 -7.54 9.78
C SER A 176 -23.23 -7.85 11.08
N ASP A 177 -22.97 -7.08 12.14
CA ASP A 177 -23.62 -7.24 13.44
C ASP A 177 -25.13 -6.93 13.35
N TRP A 178 -25.53 -5.98 12.49
CA TRP A 178 -26.96 -5.71 12.24
C TRP A 178 -27.65 -6.93 11.61
N LEU A 179 -27.04 -7.59 10.61
CA LEU A 179 -27.58 -8.82 10.03
C LEU A 179 -27.66 -9.96 11.07
N VAL A 180 -26.65 -10.08 11.95
CA VAL A 180 -26.68 -11.08 13.03
C VAL A 180 -27.82 -10.81 14.00
N LYS A 181 -28.08 -9.56 14.38
CA LYS A 181 -29.26 -9.18 15.17
C LYS A 181 -30.59 -9.51 14.46
N LYS A 182 -30.58 -9.59 13.13
CA LYS A 182 -31.72 -10.06 12.29
C LYS A 182 -31.70 -11.57 12.03
N LYS A 183 -30.97 -12.33 12.88
CA LYS A 183 -30.88 -13.79 12.90
C LYS A 183 -30.16 -14.41 11.69
N THR A 184 -29.32 -13.65 11.00
CA THR A 184 -28.41 -14.19 9.99
C THR A 184 -27.17 -14.79 10.69
N GLU A 185 -26.73 -15.95 10.25
CA GLU A 185 -25.49 -16.56 10.71
C GLU A 185 -24.28 -15.58 10.50
N ARG A 186 -23.40 -15.45 11.49
CA ARG A 186 -22.29 -14.49 11.47
C ARG A 186 -21.40 -14.62 10.24
N LYS A 187 -21.05 -15.85 9.87
CA LYS A 187 -20.19 -16.09 8.70
C LYS A 187 -20.84 -15.57 7.43
N LYS A 188 -22.11 -15.88 7.20
CA LYS A 188 -22.88 -15.41 6.02
C LYS A 188 -23.06 -13.90 6.00
N ALA A 189 -23.29 -13.29 7.16
CA ALA A 189 -23.38 -11.84 7.29
C ALA A 189 -22.08 -11.14 6.88
N GLN A 190 -20.93 -11.64 7.37
CA GLN A 190 -19.61 -11.11 7.01
C GLN A 190 -19.27 -11.33 5.53
N GLU A 191 -19.53 -12.53 5.01
CA GLU A 191 -19.30 -12.87 3.60
C GLU A 191 -20.12 -11.94 2.67
N TYR A 192 -21.40 -11.73 2.98
CA TYR A 192 -22.25 -10.86 2.19
C TYR A 192 -21.76 -9.41 2.20
N VAL A 193 -21.55 -8.84 3.40
CA VAL A 193 -21.14 -7.44 3.57
C VAL A 193 -19.79 -7.19 2.90
N THR A 194 -18.81 -8.04 3.14
CA THR A 194 -17.47 -7.86 2.56
C THR A 194 -17.47 -8.03 1.03
N SER A 195 -18.21 -9.00 0.50
CA SER A 195 -18.35 -9.22 -0.94
C SER A 195 -19.02 -8.04 -1.63
N LEU A 196 -20.08 -7.47 -1.02
CA LEU A 196 -20.78 -6.30 -1.56
C LEU A 196 -19.83 -5.10 -1.67
N TYR A 197 -19.13 -4.75 -0.59
CA TYR A 197 -18.22 -3.59 -0.59
C TYR A 197 -17.02 -3.80 -1.52
N PHE A 198 -16.51 -5.03 -1.60
CA PHE A 198 -15.44 -5.38 -2.53
C PHE A 198 -15.87 -5.20 -3.99
N ALA A 199 -17.07 -5.69 -4.35
CA ALA A 199 -17.62 -5.56 -5.69
C ALA A 199 -17.85 -4.09 -6.08
N LEU A 200 -18.44 -3.28 -5.18
CA LEU A 200 -18.68 -1.86 -5.41
C LEU A 200 -17.37 -1.07 -5.57
N ALA A 201 -16.38 -1.36 -4.73
CA ALA A 201 -15.05 -0.73 -4.84
C ALA A 201 -14.34 -1.16 -6.14
N GLY A 202 -14.44 -2.42 -6.54
CA GLY A 202 -13.91 -2.94 -7.81
C GLY A 202 -14.50 -2.24 -9.01
N LEU A 203 -15.82 -2.13 -9.06
CA LEU A 203 -16.53 -1.42 -10.14
C LEU A 203 -16.13 0.07 -10.22
N ALA A 204 -15.98 0.73 -9.07
CA ALA A 204 -15.54 2.11 -9.00
C ALA A 204 -14.07 2.27 -9.46
N LEU A 205 -13.21 1.32 -9.14
CA LEU A 205 -11.80 1.31 -9.55
C LEU A 205 -11.65 1.13 -11.07
N GLU A 206 -12.38 0.20 -11.67
CA GLU A 206 -12.39 -0.02 -13.13
C GLU A 206 -12.84 1.23 -13.89
N ASN A 207 -13.66 2.06 -13.28
CA ASN A 207 -14.19 3.30 -13.86
C ASN A 207 -13.63 4.55 -13.14
N SER A 208 -12.40 4.50 -12.70
CA SER A 208 -11.77 5.57 -11.91
C SER A 208 -11.54 6.88 -12.68
N ASP A 209 -11.69 6.88 -14.00
CA ASP A 209 -11.75 8.06 -14.87
C ASP A 209 -13.08 8.83 -14.76
N LYS A 210 -14.15 8.19 -14.27
CA LYS A 210 -15.45 8.79 -14.09
C LYS A 210 -15.58 9.51 -12.75
N ASN A 211 -16.38 10.58 -12.73
CA ASN A 211 -16.66 11.28 -11.47
C ASN A 211 -17.51 10.42 -10.53
N MET A 212 -17.08 10.25 -9.28
CA MET A 212 -17.79 9.48 -8.25
C MET A 212 -19.23 9.99 -8.01
N LYS A 213 -19.52 11.27 -8.28
CA LYS A 213 -20.89 11.81 -8.23
C LYS A 213 -21.85 11.03 -9.12
N LYS A 214 -21.36 10.56 -10.29
CA LYS A 214 -22.18 9.76 -11.22
C LYS A 214 -22.54 8.41 -10.60
N PHE A 215 -21.62 7.71 -9.96
CA PHE A 215 -21.95 6.45 -9.26
C PHE A 215 -23.01 6.65 -8.18
N VAL A 216 -22.91 7.75 -7.42
CA VAL A 216 -23.91 8.08 -6.40
C VAL A 216 -25.29 8.33 -7.04
N SER A 217 -25.37 9.07 -8.16
CA SER A 217 -26.66 9.33 -8.83
C SER A 217 -27.24 8.08 -9.49
N ASP A 218 -26.41 7.32 -10.21
CA ASP A 218 -26.84 6.14 -10.97
C ASP A 218 -27.28 4.97 -10.07
N SER A 219 -26.81 4.96 -8.80
CA SER A 219 -27.21 3.97 -7.80
C SER A 219 -28.53 4.31 -7.10
N GLN A 220 -29.19 5.39 -7.45
CA GLN A 220 -30.40 5.86 -6.78
C GLN A 220 -31.59 5.93 -7.75
N THR A 221 -32.72 5.41 -7.29
CA THR A 221 -34.02 5.72 -7.87
C THR A 221 -34.81 6.61 -6.90
N PRO A 222 -35.52 7.63 -7.36
CA PRO A 222 -36.33 8.48 -6.48
C PRO A 222 -37.24 7.64 -5.57
N GLY A 223 -37.17 7.88 -4.25
CA GLY A 223 -37.93 7.12 -3.25
C GLY A 223 -37.42 5.70 -2.95
N GLY A 224 -36.41 5.20 -3.67
CA GLY A 224 -35.84 3.87 -3.47
C GLY A 224 -34.97 3.76 -2.21
N LEU A 225 -34.58 2.53 -1.85
CA LEU A 225 -33.82 2.25 -0.63
C LEU A 225 -32.45 2.98 -0.61
N ASN A 226 -31.74 2.99 -1.73
CA ASN A 226 -30.45 3.70 -1.82
C ASN A 226 -30.60 5.21 -1.67
N TRP A 227 -31.67 5.78 -2.24
CA TRP A 227 -31.99 7.19 -2.07
C TRP A 227 -32.31 7.54 -0.60
N GLN A 228 -33.13 6.72 0.08
CA GLN A 228 -33.45 6.89 1.50
C GLN A 228 -32.19 6.81 2.37
N GLY A 229 -31.37 5.77 2.17
CA GLY A 229 -30.15 5.54 2.95
C GLY A 229 -29.15 6.69 2.85
N VAL A 230 -28.83 7.15 1.62
CA VAL A 230 -27.86 8.24 1.45
C VAL A 230 -28.40 9.57 1.98
N ASN A 231 -29.69 9.85 1.84
CA ASN A 231 -30.27 11.11 2.35
C ASN A 231 -30.35 11.12 3.88
N GLN A 232 -30.64 10.00 4.52
CA GLN A 232 -30.60 9.87 5.97
C GLN A 232 -29.19 10.15 6.52
N LEU A 233 -28.15 9.54 5.92
CA LEU A 233 -26.76 9.76 6.31
C LEU A 233 -26.31 11.22 6.06
N ARG A 234 -26.77 11.83 4.96
CA ARG A 234 -26.51 13.26 4.68
C ARG A 234 -27.12 14.17 5.76
N LYS A 235 -28.40 13.94 6.10
CA LYS A 235 -29.11 14.71 7.16
C LYS A 235 -28.42 14.55 8.51
N ALA A 236 -27.95 13.34 8.85
CA ALA A 236 -27.20 13.08 10.07
C ALA A 236 -25.77 13.65 10.09
N GLY A 237 -25.32 14.28 9.00
CA GLY A 237 -23.98 14.89 8.93
C GLY A 237 -22.82 13.91 8.74
N TYR A 238 -23.09 12.64 8.47
CA TYR A 238 -22.07 11.58 8.36
C TYR A 238 -20.92 11.95 7.41
N TYR A 239 -21.23 12.43 6.21
CA TYR A 239 -20.21 12.78 5.21
C TYR A 239 -19.41 14.02 5.58
N LYS A 240 -20.02 14.98 6.32
CA LYS A 240 -19.31 16.14 6.87
C LYS A 240 -18.33 15.70 7.97
N LEU A 241 -18.75 14.78 8.84
CA LEU A 241 -17.91 14.23 9.89
C LEU A 241 -16.70 13.49 9.31
N LEU A 242 -16.91 12.71 8.23
CA LEU A 242 -15.83 12.02 7.52
C LEU A 242 -14.79 13.02 6.98
N GLN A 243 -15.23 14.10 6.33
CA GLN A 243 -14.32 15.16 5.84
C GLN A 243 -13.56 15.85 6.98
N SER A 244 -14.23 16.15 8.08
CA SER A 244 -13.61 16.74 9.28
C SER A 244 -12.52 15.82 9.85
N SER A 245 -12.80 14.52 9.95
CA SER A 245 -11.83 13.52 10.39
C SER A 245 -10.58 13.50 9.49
N LEU A 246 -10.75 13.52 8.15
CA LEU A 246 -9.64 13.58 7.21
C LEU A 246 -8.79 14.84 7.39
N ASN A 247 -9.42 16.00 7.58
CA ASN A 247 -8.71 17.26 7.83
C ASN A 247 -7.88 17.20 9.12
N ASN A 248 -8.39 16.57 10.17
CA ASN A 248 -7.66 16.38 11.42
C ASN A 248 -6.46 15.43 11.26
N LEU A 249 -6.63 14.33 10.53
CA LEU A 249 -5.54 13.41 10.21
C LEU A 249 -4.45 14.11 9.38
N LEU A 250 -4.84 14.88 8.36
CA LEU A 250 -3.91 15.64 7.53
C LEU A 250 -3.15 16.70 8.35
N LYS A 251 -3.85 17.43 9.24
CA LYS A 251 -3.22 18.41 10.15
C LYS A 251 -2.15 17.76 11.03
N ARG A 252 -2.42 16.55 11.54
CA ARG A 252 -1.45 15.77 12.31
C ARG A 252 -0.23 15.37 11.47
N LEU A 253 -0.46 14.86 10.24
CA LEU A 253 0.62 14.44 9.33
C LEU A 253 1.51 15.61 8.89
N ASN A 254 0.97 16.81 8.76
CA ASN A 254 1.74 17.99 8.38
C ASN A 254 2.57 18.59 9.54
N LYS A 255 2.31 18.18 10.80
CA LYS A 255 3.07 18.58 11.98
C LYS A 255 4.22 17.62 12.32
N SER A 256 4.22 16.42 11.77
CA SER A 256 5.23 15.36 11.97
C SER A 256 6.27 15.36 10.85
#